data_9a336b027ea9c296f2f66120f9ce03f2
#
_entry.id   9a336b027ea9c296f2f66120f9ce03f2
#
_cell.length_a   1.000
_cell.length_b   1.000
_cell.length_c   1.000
_cell.angle_alpha   90.00
_cell.angle_beta   90.00
_cell.angle_gamma   90.00
#
_symmetry.space_group_name_H-M   'P 1'
#
loop_
_entity.id
_entity.type
_entity.pdbx_description
1 polymer ?
#
loop_
_entity_poly.entity_id
_entity_poly.type
_entity_poly.pdbx_seq_one_letter_code
_entity_poly.pdbx_strand_id
1 'polypeptide(L)'
;WYPGAGLYRNVHLIVTDDAHVPVWGTQIITTALTDKYAKVKQATSWNYPSGKSLSDYVIVTDLVDHNGKIVATNRKQGSDFDNDLFEQEFVIENPAAWTPETPDLYTSISKIYEGDVLKDQYSTTFGIRTVEVRQGEGFFLNGKRVQFKGVCNHHDLGPLGGIANEAGIRRQIRMLKDMGCNAIRTSHNMPAPELIKACDEMGMMVMAESFDEWATAKVQNGYHTVFGEWAEKDIVNLVRHFRNNPSVVMWCIGNEVPDQWAGDKGPKLSLWLQNICHREDPTRPVTQGMD
;
A
#
# COMPACT_ATOMS: atom_id res chain seq x y z
N TRP A 1 -22.96 -9.70 -3.30
CA TRP A 1 -22.58 -8.66 -2.30
C TRP A 1 -23.31 -7.35 -2.58
N TYR A 2 -23.23 -6.43 -1.64
CA TYR A 2 -23.88 -5.12 -1.78
C TYR A 2 -22.82 -4.09 -2.17
N PRO A 3 -22.86 -3.52 -3.40
CA PRO A 3 -22.06 -2.35 -3.72
C PRO A 3 -22.55 -1.19 -2.86
N GLY A 4 -21.72 -0.63 -2.02
CA GLY A 4 -22.10 0.54 -1.22
C GLY A 4 -22.46 1.73 -2.12
N ALA A 5 -23.30 2.63 -1.62
CA ALA A 5 -23.62 3.88 -2.28
C ALA A 5 -23.53 5.05 -1.30
N GLY A 6 -23.15 6.22 -1.80
CA GLY A 6 -22.95 7.42 -0.98
C GLY A 6 -21.61 7.44 -0.24
N LEU A 7 -21.48 8.33 0.75
CA LEU A 7 -20.26 8.52 1.56
C LEU A 7 -20.28 7.57 2.76
N TYR A 8 -19.93 6.31 2.55
CA TYR A 8 -19.92 5.27 3.60
C TYR A 8 -18.53 4.99 4.17
N ARG A 9 -17.49 5.66 3.66
CA ARG A 9 -16.12 5.63 4.19
C ARG A 9 -15.73 6.98 4.76
N ASN A 10 -14.73 7.01 5.63
CA ASN A 10 -14.25 8.22 6.26
C ASN A 10 -13.71 9.21 5.22
N VAL A 11 -13.98 10.49 5.44
CA VAL A 11 -13.46 11.62 4.66
C VAL A 11 -12.65 12.51 5.59
N HIS A 12 -11.43 12.83 5.18
CA HIS A 12 -10.50 13.64 5.97
C HIS A 12 -10.18 14.94 5.23
N LEU A 13 -10.19 16.05 5.96
CA LEU A 13 -9.61 17.32 5.52
C LEU A 13 -8.20 17.43 6.09
N ILE A 14 -7.21 17.56 5.22
CA ILE A 14 -5.80 17.73 5.60
C ILE A 14 -5.42 19.17 5.32
N VAL A 15 -4.88 19.85 6.33
CA VAL A 15 -4.38 21.23 6.24
C VAL A 15 -2.89 21.20 6.53
N THR A 16 -2.09 21.78 5.62
CA THR A 16 -0.63 21.78 5.70
C THR A 16 -0.09 23.20 5.53
N ASP A 17 1.20 23.39 5.81
CA ASP A 17 1.96 24.57 5.32
C ASP A 17 2.24 24.38 3.80
N ASP A 18 2.73 25.42 3.15
CA ASP A 18 3.13 25.37 1.74
C ASP A 18 4.27 24.37 1.49
N ALA A 19 5.21 24.26 2.45
CA ALA A 19 6.24 23.23 2.43
C ALA A 19 5.76 21.97 3.19
N HIS A 20 5.37 20.93 2.44
CA HIS A 20 4.79 19.72 3.05
C HIS A 20 4.98 18.46 2.19
N VAL A 21 4.81 17.30 2.81
CA VAL A 21 4.70 16.00 2.13
C VAL A 21 3.25 15.82 1.68
N PRO A 22 2.96 15.66 0.38
CA PRO A 22 1.59 15.39 -0.08
C PRO A 22 1.08 14.04 0.42
N VAL A 23 -0.24 13.86 0.39
CA VAL A 23 -0.89 12.60 0.75
C VAL A 23 -0.31 11.46 -0.08
N TRP A 24 0.10 10.36 0.60
CA TRP A 24 0.79 9.20 0.01
C TRP A 24 2.12 9.54 -0.69
N GLY A 25 2.73 10.68 -0.37
CA GLY A 25 3.97 11.11 -0.97
C GLY A 25 5.19 10.26 -0.62
N THR A 26 5.11 9.42 0.42
CA THR A 26 6.21 8.56 0.85
C THR A 26 6.08 7.14 0.28
N GLN A 27 7.20 6.60 -0.22
CA GLN A 27 7.36 5.20 -0.59
C GLN A 27 8.53 4.60 0.18
N ILE A 28 8.33 3.45 0.84
CA ILE A 28 9.35 2.77 1.64
C ILE A 28 9.52 1.34 1.14
N ILE A 29 10.74 0.99 0.78
CA ILE A 29 11.09 -0.32 0.20
C ILE A 29 12.19 -0.96 1.03
N THR A 30 11.99 -2.21 1.45
CA THR A 30 13.06 -3.07 1.98
C THR A 30 13.87 -3.62 0.82
N THR A 31 15.11 -3.17 0.68
CA THR A 31 16.00 -3.57 -0.43
C THR A 31 16.90 -4.75 -0.07
N ALA A 32 17.10 -5.01 1.22
CA ALA A 32 17.77 -6.21 1.72
C ALA A 32 17.25 -6.55 3.12
N LEU A 33 17.15 -7.83 3.41
CA LEU A 33 16.74 -8.35 4.72
C LEU A 33 17.56 -9.58 5.09
N THR A 34 18.19 -9.52 6.25
CA THR A 34 18.90 -10.63 6.90
C THR A 34 18.56 -10.62 8.39
N ASP A 35 18.97 -11.65 9.12
CA ASP A 35 18.77 -11.69 10.59
C ASP A 35 19.58 -10.59 11.31
N LYS A 36 20.63 -10.04 10.68
CA LYS A 36 21.51 -9.05 11.29
C LYS A 36 21.17 -7.62 10.93
N TYR A 37 20.66 -7.40 9.72
CA TYR A 37 20.34 -6.05 9.25
C TYR A 37 19.25 -6.07 8.17
N ALA A 38 18.55 -4.95 8.07
CA ALA A 38 17.75 -4.60 6.91
C ALA A 38 18.26 -3.31 6.28
N LYS A 39 18.20 -3.24 4.94
CA LYS A 39 18.36 -1.99 4.19
C LYS A 39 17.00 -1.52 3.75
N VAL A 40 16.71 -0.26 4.04
CA VAL A 40 15.43 0.39 3.69
C VAL A 40 15.73 1.62 2.87
N LYS A 41 15.10 1.73 1.71
CA LYS A 41 15.12 2.94 0.89
C LYS A 41 13.77 3.64 1.03
N GLN A 42 13.80 4.93 1.31
CA GLN A 42 12.63 5.79 1.33
C GLN A 42 12.75 6.85 0.24
N ALA A 43 11.72 6.98 -0.58
CA ALA A 43 11.53 8.08 -1.52
C ALA A 43 10.30 8.87 -1.07
N THR A 44 10.47 10.18 -0.93
CA THR A 44 9.39 11.07 -0.46
C THR A 44 9.28 12.26 -1.40
N SER A 45 8.10 12.42 -2.00
CA SER A 45 7.72 13.64 -2.70
C SER A 45 7.40 14.74 -1.69
N TRP A 46 7.69 15.96 -2.02
CA TRP A 46 7.31 17.09 -1.20
C TRP A 46 6.98 18.33 -2.06
N ASN A 47 6.15 19.19 -1.54
CA ASN A 47 5.84 20.48 -2.13
C ASN A 47 6.61 21.56 -1.38
N TYR A 48 7.02 22.61 -2.07
CA TYR A 48 7.61 23.80 -1.47
C TYR A 48 7.21 25.05 -2.26
N PRO A 49 7.17 26.22 -1.61
CA PRO A 49 6.72 27.47 -2.26
C PRO A 49 7.60 27.85 -3.44
N SER A 50 6.97 28.31 -4.51
CA SER A 50 7.68 28.90 -5.66
C SER A 50 8.49 30.11 -5.22
N GLY A 51 9.73 30.22 -5.71
CA GLY A 51 10.64 31.36 -5.38
C GLY A 51 11.49 31.15 -4.11
N LYS A 52 11.31 30.02 -3.38
CA LYS A 52 12.22 29.59 -2.32
C LYS A 52 13.34 28.72 -2.89
N SER A 53 14.50 28.71 -2.23
CA SER A 53 15.60 27.81 -2.57
C SER A 53 15.47 26.51 -1.81
N LEU A 54 15.78 25.38 -2.45
CA LEU A 54 15.87 24.08 -1.77
C LEU A 54 16.87 24.11 -0.60
N SER A 55 17.93 24.94 -0.71
CA SER A 55 18.94 25.13 0.35
C SER A 55 18.37 25.74 1.64
N ASP A 56 17.17 26.34 1.61
CA ASP A 56 16.56 26.92 2.80
C ASP A 56 15.93 25.83 3.71
N TYR A 57 15.82 24.60 3.20
CA TYR A 57 15.16 23.50 3.88
C TYR A 57 16.12 22.43 4.35
N VAL A 58 15.77 21.82 5.47
CA VAL A 58 16.41 20.61 6.01
C VAL A 58 15.35 19.54 6.21
N ILE A 59 15.62 18.33 5.72
CA ILE A 59 14.74 17.18 5.92
C ILE A 59 15.40 16.20 6.90
N VAL A 60 14.67 15.87 7.97
CA VAL A 60 15.08 14.89 8.97
C VAL A 60 14.08 13.76 8.97
N THR A 61 14.52 12.54 8.75
CA THR A 61 13.66 11.36 8.83
C THR A 61 14.17 10.42 9.91
N ASP A 62 13.29 10.12 10.87
CA ASP A 62 13.51 9.15 11.93
C ASP A 62 12.73 7.87 11.61
N LEU A 63 13.37 6.70 11.68
CA LEU A 63 12.69 5.41 11.67
C LEU A 63 12.53 4.93 13.11
N VAL A 64 11.30 4.67 13.50
CA VAL A 64 10.90 4.31 14.88
C VAL A 64 10.35 2.89 14.88
N ASP A 65 10.81 2.04 15.80
CA ASP A 65 10.33 0.67 15.97
C ASP A 65 8.98 0.62 16.74
N HIS A 66 8.43 -0.59 16.86
CA HIS A 66 7.18 -0.85 17.58
C HIS A 66 7.22 -0.50 19.08
N ASN A 67 8.41 -0.31 19.68
CA ASN A 67 8.59 0.12 21.07
C ASN A 67 8.72 1.64 21.21
N GLY A 68 8.66 2.39 20.10
CA GLY A 68 8.84 3.84 20.08
C GLY A 68 10.31 4.28 20.11
N LYS A 69 11.26 3.36 19.88
CA LYS A 69 12.69 3.67 19.82
C LYS A 69 13.08 4.09 18.41
N ILE A 70 13.81 5.20 18.29
CA ILE A 70 14.46 5.58 17.03
C ILE A 70 15.60 4.58 16.74
N VAL A 71 15.49 3.86 15.64
CA VAL A 71 16.45 2.83 15.19
C VAL A 71 17.36 3.31 14.06
N ALA A 72 16.95 4.35 13.34
CA ALA A 72 17.80 5.01 12.35
C ALA A 72 17.33 6.45 12.15
N THR A 73 18.25 7.35 11.83
CA THR A 73 17.98 8.74 11.48
C THR A 73 18.79 9.13 10.25
N ASN A 74 18.17 9.87 9.36
CA ASN A 74 18.83 10.50 8.22
C ASN A 74 18.48 11.98 8.18
N ARG A 75 19.51 12.85 8.06
CA ARG A 75 19.38 14.29 7.94
C ARG A 75 20.07 14.77 6.68
N LYS A 76 19.35 15.47 5.84
CA LYS A 76 19.89 16.03 4.61
C LYS A 76 19.43 17.47 4.40
N GLN A 77 20.26 18.23 3.67
CA GLN A 77 19.88 19.54 3.18
C GLN A 77 18.97 19.38 1.97
N GLY A 78 17.99 20.27 1.79
CA GLY A 78 17.09 20.21 0.64
C GLY A 78 17.83 20.32 -0.70
N SER A 79 18.96 21.03 -0.75
CA SER A 79 19.83 21.09 -1.92
C SER A 79 20.51 19.75 -2.32
N ASP A 80 20.50 18.75 -1.43
CA ASP A 80 21.00 17.40 -1.71
C ASP A 80 20.01 16.54 -2.52
N PHE A 81 18.87 17.06 -2.87
CA PHE A 81 17.80 16.37 -3.55
C PHE A 81 17.49 16.98 -4.92
N ASP A 82 17.04 16.13 -5.83
CA ASP A 82 16.57 16.55 -7.15
C ASP A 82 15.09 16.99 -7.07
N ASN A 83 14.83 18.28 -7.23
CA ASN A 83 13.50 18.85 -7.32
C ASN A 83 12.59 18.53 -6.11
N ASP A 84 11.43 17.90 -6.37
CA ASP A 84 10.35 17.61 -5.45
C ASP A 84 10.40 16.19 -4.88
N LEU A 85 11.51 15.45 -5.11
CA LEU A 85 11.72 14.08 -4.62
C LEU A 85 13.01 13.99 -3.81
N PHE A 86 12.92 13.51 -2.58
CA PHE A 86 14.10 13.16 -1.80
C PHE A 86 14.18 11.67 -1.51
N GLU A 87 15.37 11.11 -1.74
CA GLU A 87 15.67 9.71 -1.47
C GLU A 87 16.65 9.59 -0.29
N GLN A 88 16.33 8.68 0.62
CA GLN A 88 17.11 8.40 1.81
C GLN A 88 17.28 6.89 1.97
N GLU A 89 18.46 6.47 2.39
CA GLU A 89 18.75 5.06 2.69
C GLU A 89 19.05 4.91 4.18
N PHE A 90 18.59 3.79 4.74
CA PHE A 90 18.72 3.45 6.14
C PHE A 90 19.22 2.01 6.27
N VAL A 91 20.03 1.78 7.32
CA VAL A 91 20.41 0.44 7.77
C VAL A 91 19.84 0.27 9.18
N ILE A 92 19.05 -0.77 9.37
CA ILE A 92 18.46 -1.12 10.66
C ILE A 92 19.13 -2.40 11.13
N GLU A 93 19.78 -2.36 12.28
CA GLU A 93 20.42 -3.52 12.89
C GLU A 93 19.39 -4.38 13.64
N ASN A 94 19.52 -5.72 13.54
CA ASN A 94 18.63 -6.69 14.18
C ASN A 94 17.13 -6.37 13.95
N PRO A 95 16.69 -6.28 12.69
CA PRO A 95 15.35 -5.85 12.37
C PRO A 95 14.29 -6.88 12.83
N ALA A 96 13.17 -6.40 13.36
CA ALA A 96 11.96 -7.19 13.53
C ALA A 96 11.21 -7.23 12.18
N ALA A 97 11.28 -8.35 11.49
CA ALA A 97 10.63 -8.51 10.19
C ALA A 97 9.14 -8.78 10.37
N TRP A 98 8.32 -8.12 9.56
CA TRP A 98 6.88 -8.36 9.53
C TRP A 98 6.57 -9.75 8.96
N THR A 99 5.78 -10.52 9.70
CA THR A 99 5.18 -11.80 9.27
C THR A 99 3.74 -11.91 9.77
N PRO A 100 2.92 -12.85 9.27
CA PRO A 100 1.59 -13.11 9.84
C PRO A 100 1.60 -13.52 11.31
N GLU A 101 2.71 -14.11 11.78
CA GLU A 101 2.89 -14.57 13.17
C GLU A 101 3.44 -13.47 14.08
N THR A 102 4.31 -12.61 13.55
CA THR A 102 4.96 -11.49 14.24
C THR A 102 4.82 -10.23 13.39
N PRO A 103 3.66 -9.54 13.49
CA PRO A 103 3.36 -8.40 12.61
C PRO A 103 3.98 -7.09 13.12
N ASP A 104 5.31 -7.08 13.23
CA ASP A 104 6.06 -5.92 13.71
C ASP A 104 6.01 -4.77 12.71
N LEU A 105 5.66 -3.58 13.21
CA LEU A 105 5.53 -2.37 12.42
C LEU A 105 6.53 -1.31 12.85
N TYR A 106 6.96 -0.52 11.89
CA TYR A 106 7.80 0.66 12.07
C TYR A 106 7.03 1.91 11.64
N THR A 107 7.48 3.05 12.12
CA THR A 107 6.99 4.36 11.66
C THR A 107 8.16 5.19 11.15
N SER A 108 8.05 5.67 9.92
CA SER A 108 8.92 6.71 9.38
C SER A 108 8.30 8.06 9.69
N ILE A 109 9.07 8.96 10.31
CA ILE A 109 8.66 10.31 10.65
C ILE A 109 9.56 11.27 9.89
N SER A 110 9.06 11.84 8.79
CA SER A 110 9.75 12.85 7.99
C SER A 110 9.36 14.23 8.46
N LYS A 111 10.34 15.06 8.81
CA LYS A 111 10.19 16.44 9.28
C LYS A 111 10.86 17.39 8.30
N ILE A 112 10.16 18.42 7.87
CA ILE A 112 10.66 19.47 6.98
C ILE A 112 10.85 20.73 7.78
N TYR A 113 12.05 21.28 7.80
CA TYR A 113 12.39 22.51 8.49
C TYR A 113 12.79 23.59 7.47
N GLU A 114 12.35 24.84 7.67
CA GLU A 114 12.90 26.04 7.04
C GLU A 114 13.67 26.82 8.12
N GLY A 115 15.00 26.80 8.03
CA GLY A 115 15.84 27.21 9.17
C GLY A 115 15.58 26.34 10.40
N ASP A 116 15.17 26.97 11.50
CA ASP A 116 14.81 26.28 12.76
C ASP A 116 13.29 26.05 12.91
N VAL A 117 12.49 26.44 11.91
CA VAL A 117 11.02 26.35 11.96
C VAL A 117 10.56 25.03 11.33
N LEU A 118 9.86 24.21 12.11
CA LEU A 118 9.18 23.01 11.59
C LEU A 118 7.99 23.43 10.71
N LYS A 119 8.04 23.05 9.43
CA LYS A 119 6.98 23.32 8.45
C LYS A 119 6.00 22.16 8.32
N ASP A 120 6.52 20.93 8.30
CA ASP A 120 5.67 19.75 8.20
C ASP A 120 6.28 18.55 8.95
N GLN A 121 5.40 17.68 9.43
CA GLN A 121 5.76 16.38 9.95
C GLN A 121 4.80 15.34 9.38
N TYR A 122 5.33 14.45 8.56
CA TYR A 122 4.58 13.39 7.91
C TYR A 122 5.01 12.02 8.44
N SER A 123 4.03 11.24 8.90
CA SER A 123 4.26 9.90 9.46
C SER A 123 3.73 8.82 8.53
N THR A 124 4.55 7.79 8.27
CA THR A 124 4.19 6.64 7.44
C THR A 124 4.48 5.36 8.19
N THR A 125 3.46 4.55 8.45
CA THR A 125 3.63 3.20 9.00
C THR A 125 4.08 2.25 7.90
N PHE A 126 5.02 1.36 8.21
CA PHE A 126 5.52 0.33 7.30
C PHE A 126 5.99 -0.91 8.05
N GLY A 127 6.23 -1.99 7.33
CA GLY A 127 6.86 -3.20 7.88
C GLY A 127 8.07 -3.59 7.06
N ILE A 128 9.09 -4.10 7.73
CA ILE A 128 10.29 -4.62 7.08
C ILE A 128 10.00 -6.03 6.60
N ARG A 129 9.92 -6.22 5.29
CA ARG A 129 9.71 -7.54 4.68
C ARG A 129 10.13 -7.57 3.22
N THR A 130 10.34 -8.76 2.68
CA THR A 130 10.52 -9.02 1.25
C THR A 130 9.44 -9.96 0.73
N VAL A 131 8.98 -9.74 -0.49
CA VAL A 131 8.07 -10.64 -1.21
C VAL A 131 8.70 -11.03 -2.55
N GLU A 132 8.52 -12.28 -2.94
CA GLU A 132 9.05 -12.81 -4.18
C GLU A 132 8.11 -13.91 -4.72
N VAL A 133 7.94 -13.96 -6.02
CA VAL A 133 7.31 -15.11 -6.71
C VAL A 133 8.37 -15.80 -7.56
N ARG A 134 8.60 -17.08 -7.31
CA ARG A 134 9.53 -17.91 -8.07
C ARG A 134 8.76 -18.87 -8.95
N GLN A 135 9.12 -18.88 -10.22
CA GLN A 135 8.47 -19.76 -11.20
C GLN A 135 8.61 -21.22 -10.78
N GLY A 136 7.47 -21.94 -10.69
CA GLY A 136 7.42 -23.33 -10.28
C GLY A 136 7.55 -23.60 -8.78
N GLU A 137 7.96 -22.59 -7.98
CA GLU A 137 8.13 -22.73 -6.54
C GLU A 137 7.04 -22.04 -5.72
N GLY A 138 6.46 -20.92 -6.25
CA GLY A 138 5.37 -20.19 -5.65
C GLY A 138 5.79 -18.90 -4.96
N PHE A 139 5.05 -18.50 -3.94
CA PHE A 139 5.22 -17.24 -3.22
C PHE A 139 6.15 -17.41 -2.01
N PHE A 140 7.03 -16.41 -1.82
CA PHE A 140 7.99 -16.34 -0.71
C PHE A 140 7.82 -15.03 0.05
N LEU A 141 7.73 -15.12 1.36
CA LEU A 141 7.78 -13.99 2.31
C LEU A 141 9.07 -14.12 3.14
N ASN A 142 9.91 -13.08 3.12
CA ASN A 142 11.20 -13.07 3.83
C ASN A 142 12.07 -14.30 3.50
N GLY A 143 12.11 -14.69 2.22
CA GLY A 143 12.86 -15.84 1.73
C GLY A 143 12.27 -17.22 2.10
N LYS A 144 11.17 -17.28 2.83
CA LYS A 144 10.47 -18.54 3.19
C LYS A 144 9.25 -18.74 2.30
N ARG A 145 9.10 -19.94 1.76
CA ARG A 145 7.92 -20.30 0.97
C ARG A 145 6.66 -20.27 1.83
N VAL A 146 5.64 -19.57 1.37
CA VAL A 146 4.36 -19.45 2.06
C VAL A 146 3.24 -19.91 1.13
N GLN A 147 2.34 -20.72 1.65
CA GLN A 147 1.10 -21.10 0.98
C GLN A 147 -0.03 -20.21 1.48
N PHE A 148 -0.76 -19.56 0.58
CA PHE A 148 -1.95 -18.83 0.95
C PHE A 148 -3.07 -19.79 1.37
N LYS A 149 -3.60 -19.56 2.57
CA LYS A 149 -4.79 -20.17 3.11
C LYS A 149 -5.77 -19.04 3.42
N GLY A 150 -6.67 -18.75 2.49
CA GLY A 150 -7.42 -17.51 2.59
C GLY A 150 -8.80 -17.59 1.95
N VAL A 151 -9.48 -16.46 2.02
CA VAL A 151 -10.84 -16.28 1.51
C VAL A 151 -10.91 -15.02 0.65
N CYS A 152 -11.89 -14.99 -0.26
CA CYS A 152 -12.36 -13.77 -0.87
C CYS A 152 -13.27 -13.06 0.13
N ASN A 153 -12.93 -11.82 0.48
CA ASN A 153 -13.62 -11.06 1.52
C ASN A 153 -14.27 -9.82 0.93
N HIS A 154 -15.60 -9.81 0.88
CA HIS A 154 -16.34 -8.62 0.47
C HIS A 154 -16.35 -7.57 1.58
N HIS A 155 -16.53 -6.31 1.21
CA HIS A 155 -16.36 -5.17 2.12
C HIS A 155 -17.55 -4.93 3.07
N ASP A 156 -18.67 -5.63 2.88
CA ASP A 156 -19.82 -5.47 3.77
C ASP A 156 -19.68 -6.25 5.08
N LEU A 157 -20.25 -5.70 6.14
CA LEU A 157 -20.24 -6.26 7.48
C LEU A 157 -21.65 -6.72 7.91
N GLY A 158 -22.43 -7.28 6.99
CA GLY A 158 -23.77 -7.77 7.24
C GLY A 158 -24.72 -6.63 7.67
N PRO A 159 -25.30 -6.64 8.89
CA PRO A 159 -26.23 -5.60 9.33
C PRO A 159 -25.68 -4.18 9.34
N LEU A 160 -24.34 -4.03 9.35
CA LEU A 160 -23.66 -2.73 9.32
C LEU A 160 -23.48 -2.20 7.89
N GLY A 161 -23.77 -3.01 6.87
CA GLY A 161 -23.58 -2.65 5.47
C GLY A 161 -22.10 -2.42 5.11
N GLY A 162 -21.86 -1.49 4.18
CA GLY A 162 -20.52 -1.19 3.65
C GLY A 162 -19.66 -0.26 4.53
N ILE A 163 -20.11 0.10 5.74
CA ILE A 163 -19.35 0.99 6.63
C ILE A 163 -18.06 0.34 7.11
N ALA A 164 -16.97 1.10 7.12
CA ALA A 164 -15.68 0.65 7.63
C ALA A 164 -15.63 0.72 9.17
N ASN A 165 -16.31 -0.20 9.84
CA ASN A 165 -16.30 -0.30 11.30
C ASN A 165 -15.09 -1.10 11.78
N GLU A 166 -14.13 -0.45 12.44
CA GLU A 166 -12.86 -1.05 12.87
C GLU A 166 -13.08 -2.27 13.78
N ALA A 167 -14.01 -2.21 14.73
CA ALA A 167 -14.28 -3.33 15.63
C ALA A 167 -14.85 -4.55 14.89
N GLY A 168 -15.75 -4.32 13.93
CA GLY A 168 -16.30 -5.35 13.05
C GLY A 168 -15.22 -6.00 12.16
N ILE A 169 -14.38 -5.17 11.55
CA ILE A 169 -13.25 -5.61 10.73
C ILE A 169 -12.27 -6.46 11.55
N ARG A 170 -11.84 -5.98 12.72
CA ARG A 170 -10.92 -6.72 13.60
C ARG A 170 -11.53 -8.05 14.08
N ARG A 171 -12.83 -8.06 14.38
CA ARG A 171 -13.53 -9.32 14.69
C ARG A 171 -13.48 -10.30 13.53
N GLN A 172 -13.76 -9.84 12.30
CA GLN A 172 -13.72 -10.67 11.09
C GLN A 172 -12.32 -11.27 10.87
N ILE A 173 -11.26 -10.45 10.94
CA ILE A 173 -9.88 -10.93 10.79
C ILE A 173 -9.54 -11.96 11.86
N ARG A 174 -9.94 -11.74 13.12
CA ARG A 174 -9.71 -12.69 14.23
C ARG A 174 -10.36 -14.03 13.93
N MET A 175 -11.63 -14.04 13.51
CA MET A 175 -12.35 -15.27 13.14
C MET A 175 -11.65 -16.01 11.98
N LEU A 176 -11.16 -15.29 10.97
CA LEU A 176 -10.43 -15.89 9.87
C LEU A 176 -9.09 -16.50 10.35
N LYS A 177 -8.36 -15.83 11.22
CA LYS A 177 -7.14 -16.38 11.83
C LYS A 177 -7.43 -17.62 12.68
N ASP A 178 -8.51 -17.61 13.46
CA ASP A 178 -8.96 -18.77 14.27
C ASP A 178 -9.33 -19.98 13.39
N MET A 179 -9.81 -19.73 12.16
CA MET A 179 -10.03 -20.77 11.14
C MET A 179 -8.73 -21.29 10.49
N GLY A 180 -7.59 -20.66 10.76
CA GLY A 180 -6.30 -21.00 10.14
C GLY A 180 -6.00 -20.23 8.86
N CYS A 181 -6.74 -19.17 8.54
CA CYS A 181 -6.43 -18.29 7.41
C CYS A 181 -5.20 -17.43 7.72
N ASN A 182 -4.37 -17.23 6.70
CA ASN A 182 -3.24 -16.30 6.72
C ASN A 182 -3.32 -15.21 5.65
N ALA A 183 -4.36 -15.24 4.81
CA ALA A 183 -4.54 -14.30 3.71
C ALA A 183 -6.01 -13.99 3.43
N ILE A 184 -6.26 -12.80 2.87
CA ILE A 184 -7.55 -12.40 2.28
C ILE A 184 -7.32 -11.78 0.91
N ARG A 185 -8.31 -11.93 0.01
CA ARG A 185 -8.43 -11.14 -1.21
C ARG A 185 -9.58 -10.18 -1.04
N THR A 186 -9.36 -8.89 -1.31
CA THR A 186 -10.41 -7.88 -1.17
C THR A 186 -11.32 -7.87 -2.40
N SER A 187 -12.41 -8.63 -2.33
CA SER A 187 -13.34 -8.88 -3.42
C SER A 187 -14.36 -7.77 -3.56
N HIS A 188 -14.55 -7.14 -4.66
CA HIS A 188 -13.72 -7.09 -5.88
C HIS A 188 -13.47 -5.62 -6.18
N ASN A 189 -12.97 -4.89 -5.20
CA ASN A 189 -12.74 -3.45 -5.27
C ASN A 189 -11.74 -2.98 -4.20
N MET A 190 -11.34 -1.72 -4.28
CA MET A 190 -10.40 -1.11 -3.37
C MET A 190 -10.83 -1.28 -1.90
N PRO A 191 -9.96 -1.86 -1.03
CA PRO A 191 -10.28 -2.07 0.38
C PRO A 191 -10.41 -0.75 1.15
N ALA A 192 -11.12 -0.81 2.29
CA ALA A 192 -11.10 0.27 3.25
C ALA A 192 -9.72 0.37 3.94
N PRO A 193 -9.19 1.58 4.20
CA PRO A 193 -7.92 1.76 4.91
C PRO A 193 -7.89 1.07 6.27
N GLU A 194 -9.01 1.04 6.98
CA GLU A 194 -9.17 0.39 8.28
C GLU A 194 -8.96 -1.13 8.19
N LEU A 195 -9.35 -1.75 7.07
CA LEU A 195 -9.11 -3.17 6.84
C LEU A 195 -7.62 -3.46 6.67
N ILE A 196 -6.95 -2.67 5.84
CA ILE A 196 -5.51 -2.86 5.58
C ILE A 196 -4.69 -2.60 6.85
N LYS A 197 -5.01 -1.52 7.58
CA LYS A 197 -4.38 -1.24 8.88
C LYS A 197 -4.56 -2.41 9.86
N ALA A 198 -5.76 -2.95 9.98
CA ALA A 198 -6.02 -4.09 10.85
C ALA A 198 -5.27 -5.36 10.39
N CYS A 199 -5.12 -5.57 9.07
CA CYS A 199 -4.31 -6.66 8.52
C CYS A 199 -2.82 -6.49 8.83
N ASP A 200 -2.29 -5.26 8.74
CA ASP A 200 -0.91 -4.97 9.13
C ASP A 200 -0.64 -5.31 10.60
N GLU A 201 -1.52 -4.86 11.49
CA GLU A 201 -1.38 -5.00 12.95
C GLU A 201 -1.68 -6.42 13.46
N MET A 202 -2.55 -7.16 12.78
CA MET A 202 -2.97 -8.50 13.20
C MET A 202 -2.29 -9.62 12.42
N GLY A 203 -1.45 -9.31 11.44
CA GLY A 203 -0.72 -10.30 10.65
C GLY A 203 -1.63 -11.10 9.70
N MET A 204 -2.30 -10.42 8.77
CA MET A 204 -3.09 -11.05 7.71
C MET A 204 -2.58 -10.55 6.36
N MET A 205 -2.08 -11.45 5.51
CA MET A 205 -1.66 -11.06 4.15
C MET A 205 -2.86 -10.65 3.31
N VAL A 206 -2.66 -9.69 2.42
CA VAL A 206 -3.72 -9.13 1.57
C VAL A 206 -3.31 -9.16 0.11
N MET A 207 -4.19 -9.71 -0.72
CA MET A 207 -4.24 -9.47 -2.15
C MET A 207 -5.22 -8.33 -2.39
N ALA A 208 -4.70 -7.11 -2.58
CA ALA A 208 -5.53 -5.91 -2.72
C ALA A 208 -6.02 -5.77 -4.15
N GLU A 209 -7.34 -5.77 -4.33
CA GLU A 209 -7.99 -5.77 -5.62
C GLU A 209 -8.59 -4.42 -5.96
N SER A 210 -8.56 -4.06 -7.26
CA SER A 210 -9.06 -2.79 -7.77
C SER A 210 -10.47 -2.87 -8.36
N PHE A 211 -10.73 -3.85 -9.23
CA PHE A 211 -11.92 -3.87 -10.08
C PHE A 211 -12.58 -5.24 -10.17
N ASP A 212 -13.92 -5.24 -10.21
CA ASP A 212 -14.71 -6.41 -10.57
C ASP A 212 -14.90 -6.55 -12.10
N GLU A 213 -14.84 -5.46 -12.85
CA GLU A 213 -14.92 -5.47 -14.33
C GLU A 213 -13.96 -4.44 -14.95
N TRP A 214 -13.66 -4.64 -16.23
CA TRP A 214 -12.85 -3.69 -17.01
C TRP A 214 -13.72 -2.93 -18.04
N ALA A 215 -13.27 -2.91 -19.30
CA ALA A 215 -13.93 -2.16 -20.37
C ALA A 215 -15.17 -2.86 -20.95
N THR A 216 -15.38 -4.13 -20.66
CA THR A 216 -16.58 -4.89 -21.07
C THR A 216 -17.50 -5.09 -19.88
N ALA A 217 -18.78 -4.77 -20.07
CA ALA A 217 -19.78 -4.78 -19.00
C ALA A 217 -20.03 -6.18 -18.42
N LYS A 218 -20.06 -6.31 -17.11
CA LYS A 218 -20.74 -7.39 -16.40
C LYS A 218 -22.18 -7.02 -16.05
N VAL A 219 -22.41 -5.75 -15.71
CA VAL A 219 -23.72 -5.21 -15.35
C VAL A 219 -23.96 -3.90 -16.07
N GLN A 220 -25.25 -3.52 -16.25
CA GLN A 220 -25.65 -2.38 -17.09
C GLN A 220 -24.99 -1.06 -16.70
N ASN A 221 -24.86 -0.76 -15.40
CA ASN A 221 -24.30 0.49 -14.89
C ASN A 221 -22.99 0.23 -14.10
N GLY A 222 -22.18 -0.70 -14.60
CA GLY A 222 -20.94 -1.08 -13.96
C GLY A 222 -19.79 -0.13 -14.24
N TYR A 223 -18.61 -0.50 -13.74
CA TYR A 223 -17.40 0.29 -13.84
C TYR A 223 -16.91 0.50 -15.29
N HIS A 224 -17.29 -0.39 -16.22
CA HIS A 224 -16.96 -0.26 -17.64
C HIS A 224 -17.33 1.10 -18.24
N THR A 225 -18.38 1.76 -17.69
CA THR A 225 -18.83 3.08 -18.15
C THR A 225 -17.81 4.18 -17.94
N VAL A 226 -16.94 4.02 -16.96
CA VAL A 226 -15.90 4.99 -16.58
C VAL A 226 -14.47 4.43 -16.69
N PHE A 227 -14.33 3.15 -17.04
CA PHE A 227 -13.03 2.45 -17.06
C PHE A 227 -11.97 3.18 -17.87
N GLY A 228 -12.31 3.67 -19.06
CA GLY A 228 -11.36 4.37 -19.94
C GLY A 228 -10.79 5.66 -19.36
N GLU A 229 -11.54 6.33 -18.49
CA GLU A 229 -11.13 7.58 -17.83
C GLU A 229 -10.48 7.37 -16.46
N TRP A 230 -10.96 6.38 -15.71
CA TRP A 230 -10.66 6.26 -14.28
C TRP A 230 -9.73 5.11 -13.92
N ALA A 231 -9.59 4.08 -14.75
CA ALA A 231 -8.85 2.87 -14.38
C ALA A 231 -7.40 3.15 -13.95
N GLU A 232 -6.67 4.00 -14.68
CA GLU A 232 -5.30 4.39 -14.30
C GLU A 232 -5.29 5.19 -12.99
N LYS A 233 -6.20 6.15 -12.84
CA LYS A 233 -6.30 6.97 -11.63
C LYS A 233 -6.57 6.10 -10.39
N ASP A 234 -7.48 5.15 -10.52
CA ASP A 234 -7.87 4.28 -9.41
C ASP A 234 -6.78 3.27 -9.04
N ILE A 235 -6.06 2.70 -10.03
CA ILE A 235 -4.89 1.86 -9.74
C ILE A 235 -3.77 2.68 -9.07
N VAL A 236 -3.48 3.88 -9.56
CA VAL A 236 -2.49 4.77 -8.92
C VAL A 236 -2.89 5.06 -7.47
N ASN A 237 -4.16 5.38 -7.23
CA ASN A 237 -4.68 5.62 -5.88
C ASN A 237 -4.56 4.37 -4.99
N LEU A 238 -4.97 3.19 -5.47
CA LEU A 238 -4.84 1.92 -4.74
C LEU A 238 -3.39 1.66 -4.33
N VAL A 239 -2.47 1.74 -5.30
CA VAL A 239 -1.06 1.42 -5.06
C VAL A 239 -0.41 2.45 -4.14
N ARG A 240 -0.55 3.75 -4.40
CA ARG A 240 0.04 4.80 -3.57
C ARG A 240 -0.48 4.77 -2.15
N HIS A 241 -1.76 4.49 -1.95
CA HIS A 241 -2.36 4.40 -0.63
C HIS A 241 -1.75 3.25 0.18
N PHE A 242 -1.55 2.08 -0.44
CA PHE A 242 -1.22 0.85 0.29
C PHE A 242 0.19 0.30 0.05
N ARG A 243 1.03 0.95 -0.77
CA ARG A 243 2.38 0.43 -1.08
C ARG A 243 3.32 0.34 0.13
N ASN A 244 3.04 1.05 1.23
CA ASN A 244 3.83 0.97 2.46
C ASN A 244 3.28 -0.07 3.46
N ASN A 245 2.07 -0.57 3.25
CA ASN A 245 1.44 -1.55 4.14
C ASN A 245 2.05 -2.94 3.92
N PRO A 246 2.69 -3.55 4.93
CA PRO A 246 3.37 -4.83 4.77
C PRO A 246 2.42 -5.99 4.51
N SER A 247 1.19 -5.92 5.01
CA SER A 247 0.15 -6.93 4.77
C SER A 247 -0.21 -7.08 3.30
N VAL A 248 -0.18 -5.99 2.52
CA VAL A 248 -0.43 -6.05 1.08
C VAL A 248 0.78 -6.70 0.41
N VAL A 249 0.61 -7.92 -0.06
CA VAL A 249 1.67 -8.74 -0.65
C VAL A 249 1.53 -8.94 -2.16
N MET A 250 0.37 -8.58 -2.72
CA MET A 250 0.06 -8.74 -4.13
C MET A 250 -1.00 -7.72 -4.57
N TRP A 251 -0.91 -7.21 -5.79
CA TRP A 251 -1.94 -6.39 -6.42
C TRP A 251 -2.82 -7.28 -7.31
N CYS A 252 -4.14 -7.13 -7.20
CA CYS A 252 -5.09 -7.82 -8.06
C CYS A 252 -5.82 -6.78 -8.94
N ILE A 253 -5.74 -6.95 -10.26
CA ILE A 253 -6.19 -5.94 -11.22
C ILE A 253 -7.55 -6.25 -11.86
N GLY A 254 -8.20 -7.34 -11.46
CA GLY A 254 -9.51 -7.67 -12.02
C GLY A 254 -10.06 -9.00 -11.51
N ASN A 255 -11.36 -9.16 -11.65
CA ASN A 255 -12.09 -10.37 -11.30
C ASN A 255 -12.99 -10.82 -12.44
N GLU A 256 -12.78 -12.05 -12.96
CA GLU A 256 -13.66 -12.69 -13.96
C GLU A 256 -14.09 -11.73 -15.08
N VAL A 257 -13.11 -10.95 -15.57
CA VAL A 257 -13.40 -9.86 -16.51
C VAL A 257 -13.80 -10.40 -17.88
N PRO A 258 -14.94 -9.99 -18.47
CA PRO A 258 -15.36 -10.48 -19.80
C PRO A 258 -14.35 -10.17 -20.91
N ASP A 259 -13.48 -9.16 -20.70
CA ASP A 259 -12.41 -8.81 -21.62
C ASP A 259 -11.41 -9.96 -21.86
N GLN A 260 -11.30 -10.95 -20.95
CA GLN A 260 -10.45 -12.14 -21.11
C GLN A 260 -10.81 -12.95 -22.37
N TRP A 261 -12.06 -12.90 -22.79
CA TRP A 261 -12.57 -13.60 -23.97
C TRP A 261 -12.52 -12.75 -25.25
N ALA A 262 -12.05 -11.51 -25.18
CA ALA A 262 -12.06 -10.55 -26.29
C ALA A 262 -10.77 -10.58 -27.13
N GLY A 263 -10.21 -11.77 -27.40
CA GLY A 263 -8.98 -11.95 -28.19
C GLY A 263 -7.82 -11.16 -27.59
N ASP A 264 -7.13 -10.38 -28.40
CA ASP A 264 -5.95 -9.60 -27.98
C ASP A 264 -6.26 -8.45 -26.99
N LYS A 265 -7.51 -8.09 -26.79
CA LYS A 265 -7.91 -6.97 -25.92
C LYS A 265 -7.59 -7.27 -24.48
N GLY A 266 -7.95 -8.45 -23.96
CA GLY A 266 -7.72 -8.85 -22.60
C GLY A 266 -6.24 -8.80 -22.19
N PRO A 267 -5.33 -9.50 -22.91
CA PRO A 267 -3.91 -9.42 -22.61
C PRO A 267 -3.31 -8.01 -22.67
N LYS A 268 -3.76 -7.16 -23.61
CA LYS A 268 -3.30 -5.76 -23.71
C LYS A 268 -3.74 -4.93 -22.50
N LEU A 269 -4.99 -5.07 -22.06
CA LEU A 269 -5.49 -4.39 -20.87
C LEU A 269 -4.79 -4.90 -19.61
N SER A 270 -4.62 -6.21 -19.46
CA SER A 270 -3.89 -6.81 -18.35
C SER A 270 -2.46 -6.26 -18.23
N LEU A 271 -1.72 -6.24 -19.36
CA LEU A 271 -0.36 -5.70 -19.41
C LEU A 271 -0.32 -4.20 -19.08
N TRP A 272 -1.28 -3.43 -19.59
CA TRP A 272 -1.38 -2.00 -19.29
C TRP A 272 -1.60 -1.74 -17.79
N LEU A 273 -2.57 -2.41 -17.15
CA LEU A 273 -2.86 -2.29 -15.73
C LEU A 273 -1.69 -2.77 -14.85
N GLN A 274 -1.04 -3.88 -15.24
CA GLN A 274 0.17 -4.38 -14.57
C GLN A 274 1.30 -3.35 -14.61
N ASN A 275 1.52 -2.72 -15.77
CA ASN A 275 2.58 -1.70 -15.92
C ASN A 275 2.30 -0.48 -15.01
N ILE A 276 1.04 -0.09 -14.81
CA ILE A 276 0.68 0.98 -13.88
C ILE A 276 1.03 0.55 -12.45
N CYS A 277 0.66 -0.67 -12.04
CA CYS A 277 1.03 -1.18 -10.72
C CYS A 277 2.55 -1.15 -10.51
N HIS A 278 3.34 -1.69 -11.46
CA HIS A 278 4.79 -1.76 -11.34
C HIS A 278 5.49 -0.40 -11.43
N ARG A 279 4.90 0.57 -12.13
CA ARG A 279 5.38 1.96 -12.12
C ARG A 279 5.27 2.59 -10.72
N GLU A 280 4.18 2.35 -10.02
CA GLU A 280 3.92 2.91 -8.68
C GLU A 280 4.53 2.06 -7.55
N ASP A 281 4.70 0.75 -7.77
CA ASP A 281 5.31 -0.19 -6.83
C ASP A 281 5.95 -1.38 -7.56
N PRO A 282 7.26 -1.37 -7.78
CA PRO A 282 7.98 -2.45 -8.46
C PRO A 282 8.22 -3.68 -7.57
N THR A 283 7.79 -3.68 -6.32
CA THR A 283 8.18 -4.71 -5.34
C THR A 283 7.18 -5.85 -5.21
N ARG A 284 5.93 -5.66 -5.65
CA ARG A 284 4.87 -6.66 -5.50
C ARG A 284 4.48 -7.28 -6.83
N PRO A 285 4.18 -8.58 -6.85
CA PRO A 285 3.59 -9.23 -8.02
C PRO A 285 2.17 -8.71 -8.26
N VAL A 286 1.74 -8.83 -9.52
CA VAL A 286 0.40 -8.49 -9.98
C VAL A 286 -0.30 -9.76 -10.44
N THR A 287 -1.57 -9.90 -10.11
CA THR A 287 -2.44 -11.02 -10.51
C THR A 287 -3.83 -10.52 -10.90
N GLN A 288 -4.65 -11.43 -11.41
CA GLN A 288 -6.07 -11.22 -11.66
C GLN A 288 -6.85 -12.52 -11.44
N GLY A 289 -8.11 -12.42 -11.05
CA GLY A 289 -9.04 -13.55 -11.07
C GLY A 289 -9.48 -13.82 -12.52
N MET A 290 -9.30 -15.04 -12.98
CA MET A 290 -9.73 -15.52 -14.31
C MET A 290 -10.76 -16.62 -14.11
N ASP A 291 -11.70 -16.80 -15.07
CA ASP A 291 -12.58 -17.97 -15.18
C ASP A 291 -11.84 -19.17 -15.76
#